data_a86e7b8783b6028f1da93d9c9870060a
#
_entry.id   a86e7b8783b6028f1da93d9c9870060a
#
_cell.length_a   1.000
_cell.length_b   1.000
_cell.length_c   1.000
_cell.angle_alpha   90.00
_cell.angle_beta   90.00
_cell.angle_gamma   90.00
#
_symmetry.space_group_name_H-M   'P 1'
#
loop_
_entity.id
_entity.type
_entity.pdbx_description
1 polymer ?
#
loop_
_entity_poly.entity_id
_entity_poly.type
_entity_poly.pdbx_seq_one_letter_code
_entity_poly.pdbx_strand_id
1 'polypeptide(L)'
;MARHVLDIAPERFAVAGHSMGGRVALEIMRAAPGRVTGLALLNTGVHAVRDGEPQSRSHLLRVAYEHGMSALAAEWLPPMLGGDAARAAELMPRLRAMIERFTADTYAGQVSAMLNRPEVLTVLATIAVPTLLLSGSDDIWSPVSQQQSIRRRIPHATLFEIHGAGHMAPLERPDSVAIALREWLLKV
;
A
#
# COMPACT_ATOMS: atom_id res chain seq x y z
N MET A 1 -9.81 -7.98 -7.60
CA MET A 1 -8.85 -6.89 -7.92
C MET A 1 -7.72 -7.40 -8.82
N ALA A 2 -6.84 -8.32 -8.42
CA ALA A 2 -5.72 -8.78 -9.26
C ALA A 2 -6.15 -9.26 -10.64
N ARG A 3 -7.19 -10.10 -10.74
CA ARG A 3 -7.74 -10.55 -12.03
C ARG A 3 -8.13 -9.38 -12.94
N HIS A 4 -8.85 -8.39 -12.40
CA HIS A 4 -9.24 -7.21 -13.18
C HIS A 4 -8.04 -6.43 -13.73
N VAL A 5 -6.95 -6.30 -12.96
CA VAL A 5 -5.71 -5.69 -13.47
C VAL A 5 -5.11 -6.55 -14.58
N LEU A 6 -5.08 -7.87 -14.42
CA LEU A 6 -4.56 -8.80 -15.43
C LEU A 6 -5.38 -8.79 -16.75
N ASP A 7 -6.68 -8.52 -16.66
CA ASP A 7 -7.58 -8.46 -17.82
C ASP A 7 -7.32 -7.23 -18.69
N ILE A 8 -6.84 -6.13 -18.10
CA ILE A 8 -6.60 -4.85 -18.80
C ILE A 8 -5.12 -4.53 -19.04
N ALA A 9 -4.22 -5.21 -18.33
CA ALA A 9 -2.78 -4.99 -18.47
C ALA A 9 -2.24 -5.59 -19.78
N PRO A 10 -1.17 -5.01 -20.37
CA PRO A 10 -0.49 -5.61 -21.51
C PRO A 10 0.08 -7.00 -21.16
N GLU A 11 0.54 -7.74 -22.18
CA GLU A 11 1.09 -9.08 -21.99
C GLU A 11 2.22 -9.13 -20.97
N ARG A 12 3.13 -8.14 -21.00
CA ARG A 12 4.21 -7.96 -20.02
C ARG A 12 4.20 -6.53 -19.48
N PHE A 13 4.37 -6.38 -18.17
CA PHE A 13 4.32 -5.07 -17.50
C PHE A 13 5.09 -5.07 -16.18
N ALA A 14 5.53 -3.89 -15.77
CA ALA A 14 5.96 -3.64 -14.39
C ALA A 14 4.75 -3.22 -13.54
N VAL A 15 4.73 -3.62 -12.30
CA VAL A 15 3.64 -3.28 -11.38
C VAL A 15 4.17 -2.59 -10.12
N ALA A 16 3.60 -1.43 -9.81
CA ALA A 16 3.83 -0.72 -8.56
C ALA A 16 2.53 -0.67 -7.75
N GLY A 17 2.59 -1.03 -6.49
CA GLY A 17 1.42 -1.03 -5.60
C GLY A 17 1.70 -0.34 -4.29
N HIS A 18 0.83 0.60 -3.91
CA HIS A 18 0.86 1.30 -2.63
C HIS A 18 -0.15 0.67 -1.67
N SER A 19 0.26 0.39 -0.43
CA SER A 19 -0.61 -0.12 0.63
C SER A 19 -1.37 -1.38 0.20
N MET A 20 -2.71 -1.34 0.15
CA MET A 20 -3.53 -2.44 -0.37
C MET A 20 -3.19 -2.79 -1.83
N GLY A 21 -2.80 -1.80 -2.64
CA GLY A 21 -2.33 -2.02 -4.01
C GLY A 21 -1.09 -2.90 -4.09
N GLY A 22 -0.19 -2.85 -3.10
CA GLY A 22 0.94 -3.76 -3.00
C GLY A 22 0.51 -5.21 -2.75
N ARG A 23 -0.56 -5.42 -1.98
CA ARG A 23 -1.17 -6.75 -1.83
C ARG A 23 -1.75 -7.25 -3.14
N VAL A 24 -2.41 -6.37 -3.89
CA VAL A 24 -2.92 -6.71 -5.24
C VAL A 24 -1.76 -7.08 -6.18
N ALA A 25 -0.63 -6.34 -6.12
CA ALA A 25 0.55 -6.65 -6.91
C ALA A 25 1.14 -8.03 -6.56
N LEU A 26 1.16 -8.42 -5.29
CA LEU A 26 1.59 -9.76 -4.86
C LEU A 26 0.63 -10.86 -5.36
N GLU A 27 -0.67 -10.61 -5.41
CA GLU A 27 -1.62 -11.55 -6.00
C GLU A 27 -1.48 -11.64 -7.54
N ILE A 28 -1.07 -10.56 -8.20
CA ILE A 28 -0.69 -10.59 -9.62
C ILE A 28 0.56 -11.48 -9.83
N MET A 29 1.57 -11.32 -8.96
CA MET A 29 2.75 -12.18 -8.97
C MET A 29 2.39 -13.66 -8.76
N ARG A 30 1.44 -13.97 -7.87
CA ARG A 30 0.95 -15.33 -7.65
C ARG A 30 0.26 -15.92 -8.89
N ALA A 31 -0.61 -15.11 -9.52
CA ALA A 31 -1.47 -15.59 -10.60
C ALA A 31 -0.77 -15.66 -11.97
N ALA A 32 0.15 -14.74 -12.23
CA ALA A 32 0.79 -14.56 -13.55
C ALA A 32 2.23 -14.05 -13.44
N PRO A 33 3.15 -14.78 -12.76
CA PRO A 33 4.52 -14.32 -12.52
C PRO A 33 5.28 -14.04 -13.82
N GLY A 34 5.03 -14.79 -14.90
CA GLY A 34 5.68 -14.60 -16.20
C GLY A 34 5.29 -13.32 -16.94
N ARG A 35 4.23 -12.63 -16.52
CA ARG A 35 3.82 -11.36 -17.12
C ARG A 35 4.47 -10.14 -16.44
N VAL A 36 4.97 -10.28 -15.22
CA VAL A 36 5.54 -9.17 -14.45
C VAL A 36 7.03 -9.05 -14.72
N THR A 37 7.48 -7.89 -15.20
CA THR A 37 8.89 -7.58 -15.48
C THR A 37 9.58 -6.89 -14.31
N GLY A 38 8.84 -6.26 -13.40
CA GLY A 38 9.35 -5.60 -12.22
C GLY A 38 8.24 -5.38 -11.18
N LEU A 39 8.60 -5.39 -9.90
CA LEU A 39 7.68 -5.22 -8.77
C LEU A 39 8.11 -4.07 -7.87
N ALA A 40 7.21 -3.14 -7.57
CA ALA A 40 7.43 -2.12 -6.55
C ALA A 40 6.34 -2.20 -5.46
N LEU A 41 6.75 -2.37 -4.21
CA LEU A 41 5.89 -2.45 -3.03
C LEU A 41 6.13 -1.20 -2.17
N LEU A 42 5.16 -0.28 -2.18
CA LEU A 42 5.23 0.99 -1.48
C LEU A 42 4.32 0.94 -0.25
N ASN A 43 4.88 1.17 0.95
CA ASN A 43 4.11 1.23 2.20
C ASN A 43 3.16 0.02 2.38
N THR A 44 3.64 -1.18 2.06
CA THR A 44 2.83 -2.41 2.04
C THR A 44 3.32 -3.41 3.06
N GLY A 45 2.40 -3.94 3.87
CA GLY A 45 2.66 -5.06 4.76
C GLY A 45 2.28 -6.42 4.15
N VAL A 46 2.97 -7.48 4.56
CA VAL A 46 2.72 -8.87 4.11
C VAL A 46 2.20 -9.78 5.22
N HIS A 47 1.98 -9.21 6.41
CA HIS A 47 1.48 -9.96 7.57
C HIS A 47 0.05 -10.50 7.36
N ALA A 48 -0.28 -11.59 8.01
CA ALA A 48 -1.65 -12.07 8.14
C ALA A 48 -2.55 -11.07 8.89
N VAL A 49 -3.84 -11.31 8.96
CA VAL A 49 -4.74 -10.52 9.80
C VAL A 49 -4.24 -10.58 11.25
N ARG A 50 -4.10 -9.41 11.89
CA ARG A 50 -3.61 -9.29 13.26
C ARG A 50 -4.77 -9.33 14.25
N ASP A 51 -4.47 -9.69 15.48
CA ASP A 51 -5.42 -9.57 16.59
C ASP A 51 -5.85 -8.10 16.73
N GLY A 52 -7.15 -7.87 16.95
CA GLY A 52 -7.73 -6.53 17.03
C GLY A 52 -7.97 -5.83 15.68
N GLU A 53 -7.39 -6.29 14.58
CA GLU A 53 -7.62 -5.68 13.25
C GLU A 53 -9.10 -5.76 12.81
N PRO A 54 -9.82 -6.89 12.97
CA PRO A 54 -11.24 -6.95 12.65
C PRO A 54 -12.08 -5.95 13.44
N GLN A 55 -11.78 -5.76 14.72
CA GLN A 55 -12.50 -4.83 15.61
C GLN A 55 -12.28 -3.39 15.19
N SER A 56 -11.03 -2.99 14.93
CA SER A 56 -10.71 -1.63 14.46
C SER A 56 -11.36 -1.33 13.12
N ARG A 57 -11.38 -2.29 12.19
CA ARG A 57 -12.02 -2.12 10.89
C ARG A 57 -13.54 -2.06 11.01
N SER A 58 -14.14 -2.84 11.90
CA SER A 58 -15.59 -2.80 12.18
C SER A 58 -16.00 -1.46 12.79
N HIS A 59 -15.15 -0.87 13.65
CA HIS A 59 -15.39 0.48 14.19
C HIS A 59 -15.44 1.52 13.06
N LEU A 60 -14.41 1.56 12.20
CA LEU A 60 -14.36 2.50 11.07
C LEU A 60 -15.51 2.29 10.07
N LEU A 61 -15.96 1.05 9.87
CA LEU A 61 -17.15 0.77 9.06
C LEU A 61 -18.42 1.37 9.66
N ARG A 62 -18.60 1.26 10.97
CA ARG A 62 -19.74 1.91 11.66
C ARG A 62 -19.69 3.42 11.49
N VAL A 63 -18.52 4.04 11.68
CA VAL A 63 -18.34 5.48 11.45
C VAL A 63 -18.75 5.85 10.03
N ALA A 64 -18.33 5.07 9.02
CA ALA A 64 -18.69 5.33 7.63
C ALA A 64 -20.21 5.23 7.37
N TYR A 65 -20.89 4.23 7.93
CA TYR A 65 -22.33 4.04 7.74
C TYR A 65 -23.19 5.00 8.56
N GLU A 66 -22.82 5.27 9.80
CA GLU A 66 -23.62 6.07 10.72
C GLU A 66 -23.36 7.58 10.59
N HIS A 67 -22.12 7.96 10.25
CA HIS A 67 -21.67 9.36 10.24
C HIS A 67 -21.11 9.82 8.90
N GLY A 68 -21.04 8.93 7.91
CA GLY A 68 -20.62 9.24 6.55
C GLY A 68 -19.11 9.26 6.33
N MET A 69 -18.72 9.39 5.05
CA MET A 69 -17.33 9.29 4.62
C MET A 69 -16.45 10.44 5.10
N SER A 70 -17.03 11.60 5.39
CA SER A 70 -16.29 12.74 5.96
C SER A 70 -15.85 12.46 7.41
N ALA A 71 -16.73 11.83 8.21
CA ALA A 71 -16.38 11.39 9.57
C ALA A 71 -15.32 10.27 9.54
N LEU A 72 -15.47 9.30 8.64
CA LEU A 72 -14.44 8.29 8.42
C LEU A 72 -13.09 8.93 8.10
N ALA A 73 -13.04 9.89 7.16
CA ALA A 73 -11.81 10.57 6.76
C ALA A 73 -11.16 11.31 7.94
N ALA A 74 -11.97 11.96 8.79
CA ALA A 74 -11.49 12.70 9.95
C ALA A 74 -10.78 11.81 10.98
N GLU A 75 -11.21 10.56 11.13
CA GLU A 75 -10.63 9.60 12.06
C GLU A 75 -9.48 8.79 11.43
N TRP A 76 -9.66 8.37 10.19
CA TRP A 76 -8.78 7.40 9.53
C TRP A 76 -7.51 8.01 8.93
N LEU A 77 -7.57 9.27 8.42
CA LEU A 77 -6.46 9.88 7.72
C LEU A 77 -5.31 10.38 8.61
N PRO A 78 -5.55 11.01 9.79
CA PRO A 78 -4.46 11.59 10.57
C PRO A 78 -3.33 10.62 10.90
N PRO A 79 -3.57 9.37 11.33
CA PRO A 79 -2.50 8.43 11.65
C PRO A 79 -1.75 7.88 10.40
N MET A 80 -2.19 8.21 9.18
CA MET A 80 -1.49 7.84 7.94
C MET A 80 -0.37 8.80 7.57
N LEU A 81 -0.37 10.01 8.12
CA LEU A 81 0.59 11.03 7.76
C LEU A 81 1.80 11.01 8.70
N GLY A 82 2.96 11.40 8.18
CA GLY A 82 4.18 11.54 8.96
C GLY A 82 4.17 12.75 9.90
N GLY A 83 5.26 12.93 10.66
CA GLY A 83 5.36 13.95 11.70
C GLY A 83 5.46 15.41 11.21
N ASP A 84 5.51 15.66 9.91
CA ASP A 84 5.51 17.01 9.33
C ASP A 84 4.09 17.61 9.35
N ALA A 85 3.78 18.33 10.42
CA ALA A 85 2.43 18.92 10.63
C ALA A 85 2.03 19.91 9.53
N ALA A 86 2.96 20.68 8.97
CA ALA A 86 2.69 21.63 7.90
C ALA A 86 2.29 20.88 6.62
N ARG A 87 3.05 19.85 6.26
CA ARG A 87 2.74 19.00 5.11
C ARG A 87 1.45 18.22 5.29
N ALA A 88 1.18 17.70 6.49
CA ALA A 88 -0.07 17.03 6.82
C ALA A 88 -1.27 17.97 6.65
N ALA A 89 -1.19 19.21 7.14
CA ALA A 89 -2.23 20.22 7.00
C ALA A 89 -2.49 20.58 5.51
N GLU A 90 -1.45 20.69 4.70
CA GLU A 90 -1.56 20.94 3.26
C GLU A 90 -2.27 19.78 2.52
N LEU A 91 -1.95 18.54 2.86
CA LEU A 91 -2.49 17.36 2.17
C LEU A 91 -3.89 16.98 2.61
N MET A 92 -4.27 17.27 3.86
CA MET A 92 -5.52 16.82 4.46
C MET A 92 -6.77 17.15 3.64
N PRO A 93 -6.97 18.37 3.10
CA PRO A 93 -8.16 18.68 2.30
C PRO A 93 -8.28 17.79 1.06
N ARG A 94 -7.16 17.54 0.38
CA ARG A 94 -7.10 16.70 -0.83
C ARG A 94 -7.39 15.23 -0.49
N LEU A 95 -6.84 14.72 0.59
CA LEU A 95 -7.06 13.35 1.05
C LEU A 95 -8.52 13.13 1.48
N ARG A 96 -9.10 14.09 2.21
CA ARG A 96 -10.53 14.06 2.57
C ARG A 96 -11.41 14.01 1.33
N ALA A 97 -11.20 14.93 0.40
CA ALA A 97 -11.97 14.96 -0.86
C ALA A 97 -11.83 13.65 -1.66
N MET A 98 -10.70 12.96 -1.58
CA MET A 98 -10.51 11.65 -2.20
C MET A 98 -11.39 10.59 -1.52
N ILE A 99 -11.41 10.53 -0.19
CA ILE A 99 -12.21 9.56 0.57
C ILE A 99 -13.70 9.82 0.39
N GLU A 100 -14.12 11.09 0.41
CA GLU A 100 -15.53 11.50 0.28
C GLU A 100 -16.16 11.17 -1.08
N ARG A 101 -15.35 10.83 -2.09
CA ARG A 101 -15.86 10.35 -3.39
C ARG A 101 -16.31 8.88 -3.36
N PHE A 102 -15.98 8.14 -2.32
CA PHE A 102 -16.38 6.75 -2.16
C PHE A 102 -17.64 6.64 -1.29
N THR A 103 -18.32 5.50 -1.41
CA THR A 103 -19.45 5.15 -0.54
C THR A 103 -18.98 4.25 0.61
N ALA A 104 -19.78 4.19 1.68
CA ALA A 104 -19.55 3.23 2.77
C ALA A 104 -19.52 1.78 2.26
N ASP A 105 -20.35 1.43 1.27
CA ASP A 105 -20.34 0.09 0.66
C ASP A 105 -19.03 -0.23 -0.08
N THR A 106 -18.49 0.76 -0.81
CA THR A 106 -17.17 0.60 -1.45
C THR A 106 -16.08 0.38 -0.40
N TYR A 107 -16.11 1.15 0.69
CA TYR A 107 -15.18 0.98 1.80
C TYR A 107 -15.35 -0.38 2.48
N ALA A 108 -16.59 -0.84 2.69
CA ALA A 108 -16.89 -2.16 3.25
C ALA A 108 -16.30 -3.29 2.38
N GLY A 109 -16.41 -3.18 1.06
CA GLY A 109 -15.78 -4.12 0.13
C GLY A 109 -14.25 -4.15 0.27
N GLN A 110 -13.61 -2.99 0.45
CA GLN A 110 -12.17 -2.90 0.68
C GLN A 110 -11.76 -3.51 2.03
N VAL A 111 -12.51 -3.24 3.09
CA VAL A 111 -12.31 -3.85 4.42
C VAL A 111 -12.45 -5.37 4.35
N SER A 112 -13.50 -5.86 3.69
CA SER A 112 -13.70 -7.30 3.48
C SER A 112 -12.50 -7.93 2.75
N ALA A 113 -12.02 -7.29 1.67
CA ALA A 113 -10.85 -7.77 0.94
C ALA A 113 -9.59 -7.81 1.82
N MET A 114 -9.40 -6.83 2.69
CA MET A 114 -8.27 -6.78 3.61
C MET A 114 -8.36 -7.83 4.72
N LEU A 115 -9.54 -8.09 5.27
CA LEU A 115 -9.73 -9.11 6.30
C LEU A 115 -9.66 -10.55 5.75
N ASN A 116 -9.98 -10.74 4.47
CA ASN A 116 -9.87 -12.03 3.78
C ASN A 116 -8.61 -12.13 2.90
N ARG A 117 -7.59 -11.30 3.16
CA ARG A 117 -6.35 -11.32 2.37
C ARG A 117 -5.64 -12.65 2.48
N PRO A 118 -5.19 -13.24 1.36
CA PRO A 118 -4.45 -14.50 1.40
C PRO A 118 -3.06 -14.31 2.00
N GLU A 119 -2.49 -15.41 2.47
CA GLU A 119 -1.08 -15.49 2.87
C GLU A 119 -0.20 -15.27 1.63
N VAL A 120 0.87 -14.47 1.74
CA VAL A 120 1.74 -14.08 0.63
C VAL A 120 3.22 -14.42 0.84
N LEU A 121 3.60 -14.99 1.99
CA LEU A 121 5.01 -15.26 2.30
C LEU A 121 5.64 -16.28 1.34
N THR A 122 4.85 -17.23 0.86
CA THR A 122 5.27 -18.21 -0.15
C THR A 122 5.53 -17.56 -1.50
N VAL A 123 4.74 -16.53 -1.86
CA VAL A 123 4.93 -15.76 -3.10
C VAL A 123 6.24 -14.97 -3.05
N LEU A 124 6.57 -14.37 -1.91
CA LEU A 124 7.79 -13.58 -1.79
C LEU A 124 9.05 -14.39 -2.16
N ALA A 125 9.10 -15.65 -1.78
CA ALA A 125 10.23 -16.53 -2.07
C ALA A 125 10.39 -16.87 -3.56
N THR A 126 9.35 -16.69 -4.38
CA THR A 126 9.37 -16.96 -5.81
C THR A 126 9.66 -15.74 -6.67
N ILE A 127 9.75 -14.55 -6.07
CA ILE A 127 9.99 -13.29 -6.79
C ILE A 127 11.45 -13.23 -7.24
N ALA A 128 11.66 -13.20 -8.55
CA ALA A 128 12.99 -13.12 -9.18
C ALA A 128 13.19 -11.81 -9.99
N VAL A 129 12.13 -11.02 -10.18
CA VAL A 129 12.19 -9.77 -10.97
C VAL A 129 12.80 -8.62 -10.17
N PRO A 130 13.33 -7.56 -10.82
CA PRO A 130 13.78 -6.35 -10.15
C PRO A 130 12.71 -5.83 -9.19
N THR A 131 13.03 -5.76 -7.91
CA THR A 131 12.05 -5.44 -6.86
C THR A 131 12.47 -4.21 -6.07
N LEU A 132 11.54 -3.26 -5.96
CA LEU A 132 11.64 -2.09 -5.09
C LEU A 132 10.74 -2.29 -3.86
N LEU A 133 11.31 -2.07 -2.69
CA LEU A 133 10.59 -1.92 -1.41
C LEU A 133 10.75 -0.47 -0.95
N LEU A 134 9.66 0.17 -0.54
CA LEU A 134 9.69 1.55 -0.10
C LEU A 134 8.73 1.74 1.07
N SER A 135 9.15 2.48 2.09
CA SER A 135 8.30 2.91 3.20
C SER A 135 8.73 4.27 3.73
N GLY A 136 7.80 5.03 4.26
CA GLY A 136 8.10 6.22 5.05
C GLY A 136 8.69 5.86 6.41
N SER A 137 9.63 6.68 6.91
CA SER A 137 10.21 6.48 8.25
C SER A 137 9.18 6.54 9.38
N ASP A 138 8.11 7.31 9.17
CA ASP A 138 7.06 7.59 10.14
C ASP A 138 5.80 6.73 9.87
N ASP A 139 5.86 5.75 8.95
CA ASP A 139 4.74 4.87 8.64
C ASP A 139 4.52 3.87 9.78
N ILE A 140 3.50 4.11 10.60
CA ILE A 140 3.12 3.22 11.71
C ILE A 140 2.33 1.98 11.26
N TRP A 141 1.78 1.98 10.05
CA TRP A 141 0.97 0.88 9.52
C TRP A 141 1.81 -0.16 8.80
N SER A 142 2.79 0.30 8.04
CA SER A 142 3.73 -0.51 7.27
C SER A 142 5.16 -0.04 7.51
N PRO A 143 5.67 -0.11 8.76
CA PRO A 143 6.95 0.47 9.13
C PRO A 143 8.11 -0.16 8.36
N VAL A 144 9.22 0.56 8.29
CA VAL A 144 10.45 0.13 7.61
C VAL A 144 10.89 -1.27 8.02
N SER A 145 10.68 -1.65 9.28
CA SER A 145 10.96 -3.01 9.78
C SER A 145 10.17 -4.11 9.06
N GLN A 146 8.97 -3.83 8.59
CA GLN A 146 8.22 -4.76 7.73
C GLN A 146 8.87 -4.89 6.35
N GLN A 147 9.30 -3.78 5.75
CA GLN A 147 10.01 -3.81 4.47
C GLN A 147 11.34 -4.57 4.58
N GLN A 148 12.05 -4.40 5.67
CA GLN A 148 13.25 -5.19 5.98
C GLN A 148 12.93 -6.69 6.08
N SER A 149 11.77 -7.04 6.64
CA SER A 149 11.30 -8.44 6.72
C SER A 149 10.97 -9.02 5.35
N ILE A 150 10.40 -8.21 4.44
CA ILE A 150 10.18 -8.59 3.04
C ILE A 150 11.53 -8.77 2.33
N ARG A 151 12.48 -7.83 2.51
CA ARG A 151 13.81 -7.89 1.91
C ARG A 151 14.57 -9.17 2.29
N ARG A 152 14.42 -9.67 3.52
CA ARG A 152 15.03 -10.94 3.92
C ARG A 152 14.54 -12.13 3.08
N ARG A 153 13.35 -12.04 2.49
CA ARG A 153 12.77 -13.07 1.61
C ARG A 153 13.03 -12.82 0.12
N ILE A 154 13.36 -11.57 -0.23
CA ILE A 154 13.72 -11.13 -1.59
C ILE A 154 15.07 -10.42 -1.48
N PRO A 155 16.20 -11.15 -1.35
CA PRO A 155 17.51 -10.54 -1.02
C PRO A 155 18.02 -9.53 -2.05
N HIS A 156 17.62 -9.66 -3.31
CA HIS A 156 17.96 -8.74 -4.40
C HIS A 156 17.09 -7.48 -4.45
N ALA A 157 16.06 -7.38 -3.62
CA ALA A 157 15.24 -6.17 -3.58
C ALA A 157 16.01 -4.96 -3.06
N THR A 158 15.84 -3.83 -3.73
CA THR A 158 16.32 -2.53 -3.25
C THR A 158 15.32 -1.97 -2.24
N LEU A 159 15.80 -1.52 -1.09
CA LEU A 159 14.96 -0.90 -0.05
C LEU A 159 15.26 0.59 0.04
N PHE A 160 14.22 1.41 -0.08
CA PHE A 160 14.26 2.86 0.16
C PHE A 160 13.44 3.22 1.40
N GLU A 161 14.04 3.97 2.29
CA GLU A 161 13.38 4.63 3.40
C GLU A 161 13.19 6.11 3.06
N ILE A 162 11.94 6.58 3.09
CA ILE A 162 11.59 7.97 2.81
C ILE A 162 11.48 8.73 4.13
N HIS A 163 12.51 9.49 4.46
CA HIS A 163 12.57 10.22 5.71
C HIS A 163 11.47 11.28 5.84
N GLY A 164 10.84 11.34 7.02
CA GLY A 164 9.78 12.29 7.36
C GLY A 164 8.49 12.08 6.56
N ALA A 165 8.25 10.86 6.05
CA ALA A 165 6.99 10.47 5.43
C ALA A 165 6.31 9.37 6.24
N GLY A 166 4.98 9.42 6.32
CA GLY A 166 4.13 8.39 6.86
C GLY A 166 3.69 7.37 5.80
N HIS A 167 2.48 6.87 5.98
CA HIS A 167 1.89 5.88 5.08
C HIS A 167 1.58 6.44 3.68
N MET A 168 1.36 7.75 3.58
CA MET A 168 1.09 8.43 2.31
C MET A 168 2.36 8.98 1.65
N ALA A 169 3.50 8.30 1.80
CA ALA A 169 4.80 8.71 1.27
C ALA A 169 4.76 9.23 -0.18
N PRO A 170 4.00 8.64 -1.13
CA PRO A 170 3.90 9.17 -2.50
C PRO A 170 3.32 10.58 -2.60
N LEU A 171 2.55 11.02 -1.62
CA LEU A 171 1.98 12.37 -1.55
C LEU A 171 2.79 13.29 -0.63
N GLU A 172 3.36 12.74 0.44
CA GLU A 172 4.12 13.51 1.43
C GLU A 172 5.49 13.92 0.90
N ARG A 173 6.15 13.03 0.15
CA ARG A 173 7.50 13.23 -0.40
C ARG A 173 7.58 12.75 -1.85
N PRO A 174 6.81 13.36 -2.77
CA PRO A 174 6.66 12.88 -4.16
C PRO A 174 7.99 12.79 -4.91
N ASP A 175 8.88 13.75 -4.72
CA ASP A 175 10.18 13.79 -5.42
C ASP A 175 11.07 12.62 -5.00
N SER A 176 11.16 12.33 -3.70
CA SER A 176 11.93 11.18 -3.18
C SER A 176 11.38 9.86 -3.67
N VAL A 177 10.05 9.71 -3.70
CA VAL A 177 9.40 8.51 -4.22
C VAL A 177 9.60 8.38 -5.73
N ALA A 178 9.53 9.49 -6.48
CA ALA A 178 9.78 9.49 -7.93
C ALA A 178 11.22 9.08 -8.26
N ILE A 179 12.21 9.55 -7.49
CA ILE A 179 13.62 9.13 -7.63
C ILE A 179 13.73 7.61 -7.44
N ALA A 180 13.20 7.06 -6.35
CA ALA A 180 13.25 5.63 -6.07
C ALA A 180 12.58 4.79 -7.16
N LEU A 181 11.41 5.21 -7.65
CA LEU A 181 10.71 4.55 -8.75
C LEU A 181 11.48 4.63 -10.06
N ARG A 182 12.10 5.77 -10.37
CA ARG A 182 12.94 5.93 -11.57
C ARG A 182 14.16 5.01 -11.52
N GLU A 183 14.86 4.94 -10.39
CA GLU A 183 16.01 4.05 -10.24
C GLU A 183 15.63 2.58 -10.38
N TRP A 184 14.45 2.20 -9.91
CA TRP A 184 13.93 0.86 -10.09
C TRP A 184 13.55 0.59 -11.55
N LEU A 185 12.85 1.50 -12.22
CA LEU A 185 12.44 1.35 -13.63
C LEU A 185 13.61 1.19 -14.58
N LEU A 186 14.79 1.74 -14.28
CA LEU A 186 16.00 1.56 -15.07
C LEU A 186 16.55 0.10 -15.02
N LYS A 187 16.02 -0.74 -14.12
CA LYS A 187 16.42 -2.15 -13.96
C LYS A 187 15.38 -3.12 -14.54
N VAL A 188 14.22 -2.62 -14.94
CA VAL A 188 13.09 -3.37 -15.47
C VAL A 188 13.13 -3.43 -16.98
#